data_7bc24836e5beaa157e79894ce59840f6
#
_entry.id   7bc24836e5beaa157e79894ce59840f6
#
_cell.length_a   1.000
_cell.length_b   1.000
_cell.length_c   1.000
_cell.angle_alpha   90.00
_cell.angle_beta   90.00
_cell.angle_gamma   90.00
#
_symmetry.space_group_name_H-M   'P 1'
#
loop_
_entity.id
_entity.type
_entity.pdbx_description
1 polymer ?
#
loop_
_entity_poly.entity_id
_entity_poly.type
_entity_poly.pdbx_seq_one_letter_code
_entity_poly.pdbx_strand_id
1 'polypeptide(L)' 'MMANLMLYAKEKGDRRFGAVDMASGTFPVGLMYATLVPEAKLDILKQRASLLHRMNPDITFQIRYAGTTKVLFQAGDAA' A
#
# COMPACT_ATOMS: atom_id res chain seq x y z
N MET A 1 -14.75 4.72 16.45
CA MET A 1 -14.01 3.56 15.94
C MET A 1 -12.92 4.04 15.01
N MET A 2 -11.67 3.67 15.28
CA MET A 2 -10.57 4.09 14.42
C MET A 2 -10.49 3.19 13.18
N ALA A 3 -10.42 3.81 12.03
CA ALA A 3 -10.24 3.07 10.78
C ALA A 3 -8.78 2.59 10.68
N ASN A 4 -8.59 1.47 10.02
CA ASN A 4 -7.27 0.96 9.70
C ASN A 4 -6.95 1.20 8.25
N LEU A 5 -5.67 1.41 7.98
CA LEU A 5 -5.13 1.61 6.65
C LEU A 5 -4.36 0.37 6.21
N MET A 6 -4.29 0.18 4.90
CA MET A 6 -3.46 -0.86 4.30
C MET A 6 -2.69 -0.27 3.13
N LEU A 7 -1.48 -0.77 2.95
CA LEU A 7 -0.66 -0.44 1.80
C LEU A 7 -0.88 -1.50 0.71
N TYR A 8 -1.10 -1.03 -0.51
CA TYR A 8 -1.28 -1.87 -1.68
C TYR A 8 -0.19 -1.58 -2.69
N ALA A 9 0.16 -2.57 -3.48
CA ALA A 9 1.19 -2.44 -4.50
C ALA A 9 0.73 -3.12 -5.79
N LYS A 10 1.19 -2.56 -6.92
CA LYS A 10 0.95 -3.10 -8.24
C LYS A 10 2.23 -2.96 -9.05
N GLU A 11 2.73 -4.06 -9.60
CA GLU A 11 3.85 -4.03 -10.51
C GLU A 11 3.39 -3.55 -11.88
N LYS A 12 4.32 -2.99 -12.64
CA LYS A 12 4.06 -2.56 -14.02
C LYS A 12 3.57 -3.76 -14.83
N GLY A 13 2.43 -3.61 -15.47
CA GLY A 13 1.80 -4.68 -16.24
C GLY A 13 0.74 -5.47 -15.49
N ASP A 14 0.69 -5.37 -14.16
CA ASP A 14 -0.36 -6.01 -13.37
C ASP A 14 -1.69 -5.27 -13.55
N ARG A 15 -2.79 -6.01 -13.43
CA ARG A 15 -4.14 -5.45 -13.55
C ARG A 15 -4.70 -5.01 -12.22
N ARG A 16 -4.21 -5.55 -11.11
CA ARG A 16 -4.78 -5.33 -9.79
C ARG A 16 -3.71 -5.00 -8.77
N PHE A 17 -4.10 -4.20 -7.78
CA PHE A 17 -3.29 -3.96 -6.61
C PHE A 17 -3.42 -5.14 -5.65
N GLY A 18 -2.32 -5.54 -5.05
CA GLY A 18 -2.29 -6.53 -3.97
C GLY A 18 -1.86 -5.88 -2.67
N ALA A 19 -2.32 -6.43 -1.56
CA ALA A 19 -1.93 -5.93 -0.24
C ALA A 19 -0.45 -6.21 0.04
N VAL A 20 0.18 -5.34 0.81
CA VAL A 20 1.60 -5.44 1.17
C VAL A 20 1.73 -5.91 2.61
N ASP A 21 2.59 -6.91 2.83
CA ASP A 21 3.03 -7.30 4.17
C ASP A 21 4.34 -6.56 4.45
N MET A 22 4.23 -5.46 5.21
CA MET A 22 5.39 -4.64 5.52
C MET A 22 6.36 -5.31 6.50
N ALA A 23 5.88 -6.27 7.27
CA ALA A 23 6.73 -6.94 8.25
C ALA A 23 7.72 -7.89 7.58
N SER A 24 7.28 -8.61 6.55
CA SER A 24 8.14 -9.55 5.82
C SER A 24 8.79 -8.93 4.59
N GLY A 25 8.32 -7.77 4.16
CA GLY A 25 8.76 -7.15 2.91
C GLY A 25 8.25 -7.84 1.66
N THR A 26 7.30 -8.75 1.80
CA THR A 26 6.71 -9.49 0.69
C THR A 26 5.48 -8.78 0.16
N PHE A 27 5.40 -8.62 -1.14
CA PHE A 27 4.21 -8.05 -1.77
C PHE A 27 4.13 -8.50 -3.24
N PRO A 28 2.90 -8.52 -3.83
CA PRO A 28 1.63 -8.42 -3.13
C PRO A 28 1.34 -9.70 -2.33
N VAL A 29 0.59 -9.57 -1.26
CA VAL A 29 0.18 -10.71 -0.44
C VAL A 29 -1.34 -10.76 -0.34
N GLY A 30 -1.87 -11.86 0.18
CA GLY A 30 -3.30 -11.96 0.47
C GLY A 30 -3.69 -11.02 1.61
N LEU A 31 -4.96 -10.62 1.65
CA LEU A 31 -5.45 -9.70 2.68
C LEU A 31 -5.22 -10.20 4.10
N MET A 32 -5.20 -11.52 4.30
CA MET A 32 -4.98 -12.13 5.61
C MET A 32 -3.63 -11.77 6.24
N TYR A 33 -2.65 -11.51 5.41
CA TYR A 33 -1.27 -11.28 5.87
C TYR A 33 -0.84 -9.82 5.76
N ALA A 34 -1.73 -8.97 5.29
CA ALA A 34 -1.42 -7.55 5.13
C ALA A 34 -1.30 -6.87 6.49
N THR A 35 -0.38 -5.92 6.57
CA THR A 35 -0.18 -5.13 7.78
C THR A 35 -1.26 -4.05 7.88
N LEU A 36 -2.02 -4.04 8.98
CA LEU A 36 -2.97 -2.99 9.26
C LEU A 36 -2.28 -1.86 10.02
N VAL A 37 -2.51 -0.63 9.58
CA VAL A 37 -1.89 0.56 10.18
C VAL A 37 -3.00 1.49 10.67
N PRO A 38 -2.93 1.97 11.93
CA PRO A 38 -3.93 2.93 12.42
C PRO A 38 -3.96 4.20 11.57
N GLU A 39 -5.14 4.76 11.37
CA GLU A 39 -5.32 5.97 10.58
C GLU A 39 -4.45 7.14 11.07
N ALA A 40 -4.22 7.21 12.37
CA ALA A 40 -3.39 8.26 12.97
C ALA A 40 -1.94 8.23 12.45
N LYS A 41 -1.50 7.12 11.86
CA LYS A 41 -0.15 6.97 11.31
C LYS A 41 -0.10 7.15 9.79
N LEU A 42 -1.10 7.79 9.21
CA LEU A 42 -1.16 8.00 7.76
C LEU A 42 0.09 8.68 7.21
N ASP A 43 0.60 9.71 7.89
CA ASP A 43 1.79 10.44 7.41
C ASP A 43 3.03 9.54 7.35
N ILE A 44 3.19 8.67 8.34
CA ILE A 44 4.30 7.71 8.35
C ILE A 44 4.14 6.73 7.20
N LEU A 45 2.92 6.27 6.96
CA LEU A 45 2.65 5.33 5.87
C LEU A 45 2.88 5.97 4.50
N LYS A 46 2.53 7.26 4.34
CA LYS A 46 2.85 8.01 3.11
C LYS A 46 4.34 8.05 2.83
N GLN A 47 5.13 8.32 3.86
CA GLN A 47 6.59 8.35 3.73
C GLN A 47 7.12 6.97 3.33
N ARG A 48 6.58 5.92 3.94
CA ARG A 48 6.98 4.55 3.62
C ARG A 48 6.62 4.20 2.17
N ALA A 49 5.43 4.55 1.73
CA ALA A 49 4.99 4.28 0.36
C ALA A 49 5.88 5.01 -0.65
N SER A 50 6.22 6.26 -0.38
CA SER A 50 7.09 7.06 -1.25
C SER A 50 8.50 6.46 -1.31
N LEU A 51 9.04 6.02 -0.17
CA LEU A 51 10.35 5.40 -0.13
C LEU A 51 10.37 4.08 -0.90
N LEU A 52 9.36 3.25 -0.68
CA LEU A 52 9.26 1.96 -1.37
C LEU A 52 9.15 2.14 -2.89
N HIS A 53 8.39 3.14 -3.34
CA HIS A 53 8.30 3.45 -4.76
C HIS A 53 9.64 3.90 -5.32
N ARG A 54 10.38 4.71 -4.57
CA ARG A 54 11.70 5.18 -4.99
C ARG A 54 12.69 4.03 -5.14
N MET A 55 12.59 3.04 -4.25
CA MET A 55 13.43 1.84 -4.30
C MET A 55 12.97 0.84 -5.36
N ASN A 56 11.70 0.91 -5.76
CA ASN A 56 11.08 0.00 -6.72
C ASN A 56 10.26 0.82 -7.73
N PRO A 57 10.93 1.49 -8.69
CA PRO A 57 10.23 2.43 -9.60
C PRO A 57 9.13 1.80 -10.45
N ASP A 58 9.20 0.50 -10.70
CA ASP A 58 8.19 -0.21 -11.49
C ASP A 58 6.97 -0.63 -10.66
N ILE A 59 6.97 -0.34 -9.38
CA ILE A 59 5.87 -0.69 -8.49
C ILE A 59 5.17 0.59 -8.05
N THR A 60 3.85 0.62 -8.24
CA THR A 60 3.00 1.71 -7.77
C THR A 60 2.39 1.30 -6.43
N PHE A 61 2.44 2.21 -5.46
CA PHE A 61 1.89 1.97 -4.13
C PHE A 61 0.68 2.85 -3.88
N GLN A 62 -0.32 2.30 -3.22
CA GLN A 62 -1.52 3.03 -2.79
C GLN A 62 -1.79 2.77 -1.33
N ILE A 63 -2.27 3.80 -0.64
CA ILE A 63 -2.79 3.67 0.72
C ILE A 63 -4.30 3.75 0.64
N ARG A 64 -4.99 2.77 1.20
CA ARG A 64 -6.45 2.70 1.23
C ARG A 64 -6.93 2.40 2.63
N TYR A 65 -8.18 2.75 2.92
CA TYR A 65 -8.85 2.19 4.10
C TYR A 65 -8.98 0.69 3.90
N ALA A 66 -8.65 -0.08 4.94
CA ALA A 66 -8.69 -1.54 4.89
C ALA A 66 -10.08 -2.03 4.45
N GLY A 67 -10.09 -2.95 3.49
CA GLY A 67 -11.33 -3.51 2.98
C GLY A 67 -12.09 -2.63 2.00
N THR A 68 -11.54 -1.50 1.58
CA THR A 68 -12.19 -0.58 0.64
C THR A 68 -11.30 -0.30 -0.57
N THR A 69 -11.91 0.33 -1.59
CA THR A 69 -11.16 0.78 -2.77
C THR A 69 -10.86 2.28 -2.72
N LYS A 70 -11.16 2.94 -1.61
CA LYS A 70 -10.94 4.38 -1.47
C LYS A 70 -9.45 4.66 -1.27
N VAL A 71 -8.84 5.29 -2.28
CA VAL A 71 -7.43 5.64 -2.28
C VAL A 71 -7.22 6.95 -1.54
N LEU A 72 -6.33 6.95 -0.55
CA LEU A 72 -5.96 8.13 0.22
C LEU A 72 -4.68 8.77 -0.30
N PHE A 73 -3.78 7.96 -0.87
CA PHE A 73 -2.49 8.42 -1.35
C PHE A 73 -1.96 7.41 -2.36
N GLN A 74 -1.25 7.89 -3.36
CA GLN A 74 -0.60 7.03 -4.35
C GLN A 74 0.81 7.52 -4.61
N ALA A 75 1.76 6.59 -4.61
CA ALA A 75 3.15 6.83 -5.00
C ALA A 75 3.41 6.10 -6.31
N GLY A 76 3.65 6.87 -7.37
CA GLY A 76 3.85 6.36 -8.72
C GLY A 76 2.62 6.53 -9.59
N ASP A 77 2.76 6.17 -10.86
CA ASP A 77 1.67 6.26 -11.84
C ASP A 77 0.97 4.91 -11.96
N ALA A 78 -0.36 4.91 -11.84
CA ALA A 78 -1.18 3.71 -12.01
C ALA A 78 -1.63 3.58 -13.47
N ALA A 79 -0.68 3.55 -14.36
CA ALA A 79 -1.00 3.40 -15.77
C ALA A 79 -1.37 1.96 -16.12
#